data_57f8cc5c4738a62475da6cc63e3a7190
#
_entry.id   57f8cc5c4738a62475da6cc63e3a7190
#
_cell.length_a   1.000
_cell.length_b   1.000
_cell.length_c   1.000
_cell.angle_alpha   90.00
_cell.angle_beta   90.00
_cell.angle_gamma   90.00
#
_symmetry.space_group_name_H-M   'P 1'
#
loop_
_entity.id
_entity.type
_entity.pdbx_description
1 polymer ?
#
loop_
_entity_poly.entity_id
_entity_poly.type
_entity_poly.pdbx_seq_one_letter_code
_entity_poly.pdbx_strand_id
1 'polypeptide(L)'
;IYTEIEAVDSALYVDEVHFQNVINNLLDNAVKYRKPDQPINIYLRTWNDDNHLYLSVRDTGLGIKKENLKKVFDKFYRVHTGNVHDVKGFGLGLAYVKKIIMLHNGDITIDSELGKGTKFTIKLPIIKD
;
A
#
# COMPACT_ATOMS: atom_id res chain seq x y z
N ILE A 1 -5.62 -11.30 8.53
CA ILE A 1 -6.01 -9.96 8.03
C ILE A 1 -7.11 -9.40 8.90
N TYR A 2 -6.90 -8.22 9.39
CA TYR A 2 -7.88 -7.48 10.18
C TYR A 2 -8.48 -6.38 9.32
N THR A 3 -9.80 -6.26 9.30
CA THR A 3 -10.47 -5.25 8.49
C THR A 3 -11.34 -4.34 9.36
N GLU A 4 -11.32 -3.06 9.03
CA GLU A 4 -12.14 -2.04 9.67
C GLU A 4 -12.73 -1.14 8.59
N ILE A 5 -14.05 -1.17 8.44
CA ILE A 5 -14.73 -0.44 7.38
C ILE A 5 -15.59 0.65 8.01
N GLU A 6 -15.14 1.90 7.90
CA GLU A 6 -15.82 3.07 8.44
C GLU A 6 -16.41 3.98 7.35
N ALA A 7 -16.13 3.67 6.07
CA ALA A 7 -16.64 4.48 4.97
C ALA A 7 -18.15 4.33 4.82
N VAL A 8 -18.85 5.43 4.60
CA VAL A 8 -20.31 5.48 4.48
C VAL A 8 -20.69 6.04 3.12
N ASP A 9 -21.49 5.27 2.38
CA ASP A 9 -22.13 5.69 1.10
C ASP A 9 -21.24 6.49 0.17
N SER A 10 -20.05 5.97 -0.10
CA SER A 10 -19.08 6.61 -0.98
C SER A 10 -19.13 5.99 -2.37
N ALA A 11 -19.15 6.83 -3.39
CA ALA A 11 -19.04 6.40 -4.78
C ALA A 11 -17.75 6.91 -5.39
N LEU A 12 -17.07 6.05 -6.15
CA LEU A 12 -15.79 6.35 -6.77
C LEU A 12 -15.83 6.01 -8.25
N TYR A 13 -15.13 6.80 -9.07
CA TYR A 13 -14.79 6.41 -10.43
C TYR A 13 -13.42 5.74 -10.40
N VAL A 14 -13.41 4.42 -10.42
CA VAL A 14 -12.17 3.65 -10.46
C VAL A 14 -12.28 2.55 -11.51
N ASP A 15 -11.15 2.24 -12.14
CA ASP A 15 -11.05 1.05 -12.96
C ASP A 15 -10.94 -0.13 -12.01
N GLU A 16 -11.95 -0.98 -12.02
CA GLU A 16 -12.08 -2.09 -11.08
C GLU A 16 -10.90 -3.05 -11.15
N VAL A 17 -10.45 -3.37 -12.36
CA VAL A 17 -9.31 -4.28 -12.57
C VAL A 17 -8.02 -3.67 -12.04
N HIS A 18 -7.74 -2.42 -12.39
CA HIS A 18 -6.54 -1.73 -11.91
C HIS A 18 -6.57 -1.55 -10.40
N PHE A 19 -7.72 -1.20 -9.83
CA PHE A 19 -7.83 -1.00 -8.39
C PHE A 19 -7.62 -2.31 -7.63
N GLN A 20 -8.17 -3.41 -8.13
CA GLN A 20 -7.92 -4.72 -7.55
C GLN A 20 -6.44 -5.07 -7.59
N ASN A 21 -5.75 -4.76 -8.69
CA ASN A 21 -4.31 -4.98 -8.80
C ASN A 21 -3.52 -4.11 -7.81
N VAL A 22 -3.97 -2.89 -7.56
CA VAL A 22 -3.36 -2.02 -6.54
C VAL A 22 -3.42 -2.68 -5.16
N ILE A 23 -4.60 -3.15 -4.77
CA ILE A 23 -4.77 -3.80 -3.47
C ILE A 23 -3.90 -5.06 -3.38
N ASN A 24 -3.91 -5.89 -4.42
CA ASN A 24 -3.11 -7.11 -4.45
C ASN A 24 -1.61 -6.80 -4.34
N ASN A 25 -1.13 -5.75 -5.02
CA ASN A 25 0.26 -5.35 -4.92
C ASN A 25 0.65 -4.92 -3.50
N LEU A 26 -0.22 -4.19 -2.82
CA LEU A 26 0.04 -3.77 -1.45
C LEU A 26 0.06 -4.97 -0.49
N LEU A 27 -0.86 -5.92 -0.66
CA LEU A 27 -0.89 -7.13 0.15
C LEU A 27 0.34 -8.02 -0.12
N ASP A 28 0.71 -8.19 -1.39
CA ASP A 28 1.91 -8.95 -1.75
C ASP A 28 3.17 -8.32 -1.16
N ASN A 29 3.24 -7.00 -1.18
CA ASN A 29 4.36 -6.28 -0.60
C ASN A 29 4.47 -6.54 0.90
N ALA A 30 3.35 -6.54 1.61
CA ALA A 30 3.33 -6.85 3.04
C ALA A 30 3.85 -8.25 3.33
N VAL A 31 3.45 -9.23 2.52
CA VAL A 31 3.90 -10.62 2.67
C VAL A 31 5.38 -10.76 2.34
N LYS A 32 5.85 -10.11 1.27
CA LYS A 32 7.27 -10.19 0.85
C LYS A 32 8.23 -9.67 1.92
N TYR A 33 7.85 -8.63 2.63
CA TYR A 33 8.71 -7.98 3.61
C TYR A 33 8.31 -8.30 5.04
N ARG A 34 7.66 -9.44 5.25
CA ARG A 34 7.33 -9.91 6.59
C ARG A 34 8.59 -10.27 7.37
N LYS A 35 8.52 -10.17 8.68
CA LYS A 35 9.61 -10.62 9.54
C LYS A 35 9.74 -12.14 9.48
N PRO A 36 10.97 -12.68 9.34
CA PRO A 36 11.18 -14.12 9.45
C PRO A 36 10.73 -14.62 10.83
N ASP A 37 10.20 -15.82 10.88
CA ASP A 37 9.81 -16.50 12.12
C ASP A 37 8.70 -15.83 12.93
N GLN A 38 8.01 -14.87 12.34
CA GLN A 38 6.85 -14.24 12.99
C GLN A 38 5.66 -14.22 12.04
N PRO A 39 4.45 -14.46 12.54
CA PRO A 39 3.26 -14.30 11.72
C PRO A 39 3.09 -12.84 11.33
N ILE A 40 2.69 -12.60 10.09
CA ILE A 40 2.39 -11.25 9.65
C ILE A 40 0.97 -10.87 10.04
N ASN A 41 0.82 -9.66 10.57
CA ASN A 41 -0.49 -9.06 10.78
C ASN A 41 -0.68 -7.95 9.76
N ILE A 42 -1.82 -7.98 9.06
CA ILE A 42 -2.17 -6.98 8.07
C ILE A 42 -3.49 -6.36 8.50
N TYR A 43 -3.53 -5.03 8.55
CA TYR A 43 -4.69 -4.27 8.96
C TYR A 43 -5.18 -3.43 7.79
N LEU A 44 -6.38 -3.69 7.32
CA LEU A 44 -7.06 -2.90 6.30
C LEU A 44 -8.08 -2.00 6.98
N ARG A 45 -8.07 -0.74 6.63
CA ARG A 45 -9.03 0.22 7.16
C ARG A 45 -9.52 1.14 6.06
N THR A 46 -10.83 1.41 6.04
CA THR A 46 -11.40 2.41 5.15
C THR A 46 -12.15 3.45 5.98
N TRP A 47 -12.08 4.71 5.55
CA TRP A 47 -12.85 5.81 6.13
C TRP A 47 -13.01 6.88 5.07
N ASN A 48 -13.86 7.85 5.32
CA ASN A 48 -14.07 8.94 4.37
C ASN A 48 -14.32 10.26 5.10
N ASP A 49 -14.03 11.34 4.40
CA ASP A 49 -14.51 12.68 4.74
C ASP A 49 -15.52 13.11 3.66
N ASP A 50 -15.85 14.41 3.59
CA ASP A 50 -16.82 14.90 2.63
C ASP A 50 -16.34 14.82 1.18
N ASN A 51 -15.05 14.78 0.95
CA ASN A 51 -14.43 14.90 -0.36
C ASN A 51 -13.67 13.66 -0.82
N HIS A 52 -13.23 12.82 0.11
CA HIS A 52 -12.31 11.73 -0.22
C HIS A 52 -12.65 10.46 0.55
N LEU A 53 -12.37 9.35 -0.11
CA LEU A 53 -12.30 8.03 0.52
C LEU A 53 -10.84 7.69 0.79
N TYR A 54 -10.59 7.13 1.93
CA TYR A 54 -9.26 6.69 2.35
C TYR A 54 -9.25 5.18 2.54
N LEU A 55 -8.14 4.58 2.13
CA LEU A 55 -7.86 3.17 2.39
C LEU A 55 -6.45 3.08 2.94
N SER A 56 -6.28 2.43 4.07
CA SER A 56 -4.93 2.14 4.58
C SER A 56 -4.68 0.64 4.64
N VAL A 57 -3.43 0.28 4.36
CA VAL A 57 -2.91 -1.09 4.48
C VAL A 57 -1.68 -0.99 5.38
N ARG A 58 -1.79 -1.52 6.59
CA ARG A 58 -0.70 -1.51 7.56
C ARG A 58 -0.25 -2.95 7.83
N ASP A 59 1.04 -3.18 7.85
CA ASP A 59 1.60 -4.47 8.19
C ASP A 59 2.58 -4.37 9.38
N THR A 60 2.89 -5.53 9.96
CA THR A 60 3.84 -5.65 11.07
C THR A 60 5.15 -6.29 10.59
N GLY A 61 5.57 -5.94 9.36
CA GLY A 61 6.76 -6.49 8.75
C GLY A 61 8.04 -5.79 9.14
N LEU A 62 9.04 -5.92 8.26
CA LEU A 62 10.39 -5.39 8.50
C LEU A 62 10.44 -3.87 8.60
N GLY A 63 9.51 -3.19 7.95
CA GLY A 63 9.58 -1.74 7.80
C GLY A 63 10.62 -1.33 6.78
N ILE A 64 10.70 -0.02 6.54
CA ILE A 64 11.58 0.58 5.53
C ILE A 64 12.40 1.66 6.21
N LYS A 65 13.71 1.68 5.95
CA LYS A 65 14.57 2.74 6.47
C LYS A 65 14.11 4.10 5.95
N LYS A 66 14.17 5.11 6.81
CA LYS A 66 13.76 6.46 6.49
C LYS A 66 14.42 6.98 5.21
N GLU A 67 15.70 6.69 5.01
CA GLU A 67 16.45 7.10 3.83
C GLU A 67 15.93 6.48 2.54
N ASN A 68 15.21 5.35 2.61
CA ASN A 68 14.67 4.66 1.45
C ASN A 68 13.21 5.04 1.15
N LEU A 69 12.53 5.75 2.04
CA LEU A 69 11.11 6.09 1.85
C LEU A 69 10.85 6.91 0.59
N LYS A 70 11.81 7.72 0.17
CA LYS A 70 11.69 8.53 -1.04
C LYS A 70 11.77 7.71 -2.32
N LYS A 71 12.31 6.50 -2.24
CA LYS A 71 12.62 5.66 -3.41
C LYS A 71 11.64 4.50 -3.61
N VAL A 72 10.76 4.22 -2.65
CA VAL A 72 9.94 3.01 -2.68
C VAL A 72 9.00 2.95 -3.88
N PHE A 73 8.61 4.09 -4.44
CA PHE A 73 7.74 4.14 -5.61
C PHE A 73 8.51 4.22 -6.93
N ASP A 74 9.83 4.24 -6.88
CA ASP A 74 10.64 4.23 -8.10
C ASP A 74 10.59 2.86 -8.76
N LYS A 75 10.66 2.85 -10.09
CA LYS A 75 10.75 1.60 -10.83
C LYS A 75 12.02 0.86 -10.43
N PHE A 76 11.91 -0.45 -10.34
CA PHE A 76 13.02 -1.36 -10.00
C PHE A 76 13.56 -1.20 -8.58
N TYR A 77 12.88 -0.41 -7.74
CA TYR A 77 13.29 -0.33 -6.34
C TYR A 77 13.04 -1.66 -5.64
N ARG A 78 14.04 -2.13 -4.91
CA ARG A 78 13.95 -3.33 -4.10
C ARG A 78 14.73 -3.12 -2.81
N VAL A 79 14.17 -3.61 -1.70
CA VAL A 79 14.86 -3.61 -0.42
C VAL A 79 15.75 -4.85 -0.37
N HIS A 80 17.04 -4.65 -0.07
CA HIS A 80 17.93 -5.77 0.17
C HIS A 80 17.68 -6.34 1.56
N THR A 81 17.16 -7.56 1.59
CA THR A 81 16.89 -8.26 2.86
C THR A 81 18.00 -9.22 3.24
N GLY A 82 19.11 -9.24 2.47
CA GLY A 82 20.20 -10.16 2.68
C GLY A 82 19.98 -11.53 2.05
N ASN A 83 18.78 -11.79 1.53
CA ASN A 83 18.47 -13.04 0.84
C ASN A 83 17.75 -12.70 -0.48
N VAL A 84 18.50 -12.78 -1.57
CA VAL A 84 18.03 -12.39 -2.90
C VAL A 84 16.86 -13.25 -3.37
N HIS A 85 16.75 -14.48 -2.87
CA HIS A 85 15.71 -15.40 -3.31
C HIS A 85 14.33 -15.11 -2.71
N ASP A 86 14.25 -14.34 -1.64
CA ASP A 86 13.00 -14.06 -0.95
C ASP A 86 12.22 -12.90 -1.57
N VAL A 87 12.86 -12.11 -2.43
CA VAL A 87 12.21 -10.97 -3.06
C VAL A 87 11.94 -11.30 -4.52
N LYS A 88 10.71 -11.66 -4.83
CA LYS A 88 10.27 -11.93 -6.18
C LYS A 88 9.70 -10.66 -6.81
N GLY A 89 9.97 -10.46 -8.08
CA GLY A 89 9.46 -9.33 -8.83
C GLY A 89 10.56 -8.37 -9.26
N PHE A 90 10.19 -7.44 -10.10
CA PHE A 90 11.13 -6.52 -10.74
C PHE A 90 11.13 -5.13 -10.12
N GLY A 91 10.52 -4.96 -8.93
CA GLY A 91 10.44 -3.65 -8.29
C GLY A 91 9.44 -2.71 -8.95
N LEU A 92 8.47 -3.23 -9.70
CA LEU A 92 7.47 -2.43 -10.40
C LEU A 92 6.17 -2.27 -9.63
N GLY A 93 5.91 -3.12 -8.63
CA GLY A 93 4.63 -3.17 -7.93
C GLY A 93 4.19 -1.85 -7.32
N LEU A 94 5.06 -1.20 -6.55
CA LEU A 94 4.72 0.08 -5.91
C LEU A 94 4.72 1.24 -6.91
N ALA A 95 5.58 1.21 -7.94
CA ALA A 95 5.54 2.20 -9.00
C ALA A 95 4.22 2.12 -9.77
N TYR A 96 3.74 0.91 -10.05
CA TYR A 96 2.44 0.69 -10.67
C TYR A 96 1.32 1.23 -9.78
N VAL A 97 1.34 0.92 -8.49
CA VAL A 97 0.33 1.40 -7.52
C VAL A 97 0.24 2.91 -7.56
N LYS A 98 1.37 3.59 -7.45
CA LYS A 98 1.39 5.05 -7.46
C LYS A 98 0.84 5.61 -8.77
N LYS A 99 1.24 5.04 -9.90
CA LYS A 99 0.77 5.47 -11.21
C LYS A 99 -0.75 5.35 -11.32
N ILE A 100 -1.32 4.22 -10.93
CA ILE A 100 -2.76 4.00 -11.01
C ILE A 100 -3.52 4.97 -10.09
N ILE A 101 -3.05 5.15 -8.87
CA ILE A 101 -3.70 6.08 -7.93
C ILE A 101 -3.66 7.51 -8.46
N MET A 102 -2.52 7.94 -9.03
CA MET A 102 -2.41 9.28 -9.60
C MET A 102 -3.32 9.45 -10.83
N LEU A 103 -3.47 8.42 -11.67
CA LEU A 103 -4.39 8.45 -12.80
C LEU A 103 -5.86 8.56 -12.37
N HIS A 104 -6.18 8.13 -11.16
CA HIS A 104 -7.52 8.26 -10.59
C HIS A 104 -7.68 9.55 -9.76
N ASN A 105 -6.77 10.51 -9.93
CA ASN A 105 -6.76 11.79 -9.22
C ASN A 105 -6.62 11.65 -7.70
N GLY A 106 -6.04 10.56 -7.26
CA GLY A 106 -5.79 10.28 -5.86
C GLY A 106 -4.34 10.53 -5.48
N ASP A 107 -4.02 10.14 -4.28
CA ASP A 107 -2.65 10.20 -3.76
C ASP A 107 -2.38 8.99 -2.88
N ILE A 108 -1.10 8.66 -2.72
CA ILE A 108 -0.68 7.59 -1.82
C ILE A 108 0.50 8.08 -0.98
N THR A 109 0.43 7.81 0.31
CA THR A 109 1.49 8.13 1.26
C THR A 109 1.97 6.88 1.97
N ILE A 110 3.17 6.93 2.48
CA ILE A 110 3.78 5.82 3.20
C ILE A 110 4.32 6.31 4.55
N ASP A 111 4.00 5.56 5.61
CA ASP A 111 4.61 5.69 6.92
C ASP A 111 5.25 4.37 7.27
N SER A 112 6.51 4.38 7.63
CA SER A 112 7.22 3.15 7.96
C SER A 112 8.28 3.41 9.00
N GLU A 113 8.50 2.41 9.85
CA GLU A 113 9.56 2.42 10.84
C GLU A 113 10.24 1.06 10.83
N LEU A 114 11.56 1.08 10.67
CA LEU A 114 12.34 -0.15 10.61
C LEU A 114 12.13 -0.98 11.88
N GLY A 115 11.80 -2.25 11.72
CA GLY A 115 11.51 -3.16 12.82
C GLY A 115 10.06 -3.16 13.29
N LYS A 116 9.24 -2.22 12.85
CA LYS A 116 7.83 -2.11 13.28
C LYS A 116 6.82 -2.39 12.19
N GLY A 117 7.12 -2.04 10.95
CA GLY A 117 6.24 -2.29 9.83
C GLY A 117 6.01 -1.08 8.95
N THR A 118 5.03 -1.20 8.06
CA THR A 118 4.75 -0.19 7.04
C THR A 118 3.25 0.04 6.92
N LYS A 119 2.87 1.30 6.70
CA LYS A 119 1.49 1.68 6.45
C LYS A 119 1.43 2.51 5.16
N PHE A 120 0.65 2.03 4.20
CA PHE A 120 0.30 2.79 3.01
C PHE A 120 -1.10 3.38 3.19
N THR A 121 -1.28 4.64 2.83
CA THR A 121 -2.59 5.30 2.86
C THR A 121 -2.90 5.83 1.47
N ILE A 122 -4.02 5.39 0.92
CA ILE A 122 -4.54 5.82 -0.38
C ILE A 122 -5.69 6.79 -0.14
N LYS A 123 -5.70 7.88 -0.89
CA LYS A 123 -6.73 8.91 -0.85
C LYS A 123 -7.31 9.05 -2.25
N LEU A 124 -8.62 8.87 -2.39
CA LEU A 124 -9.32 8.94 -3.67
C LEU A 124 -10.49 9.94 -3.58
N PRO A 125 -10.72 10.74 -4.64
CA PRO A 125 -11.85 11.67 -4.62
C PRO A 125 -13.17 10.92 -4.68
N ILE A 126 -14.14 11.38 -3.90
CA ILE A 126 -15.51 10.85 -3.93
C ILE A 126 -16.26 11.57 -5.05
N ILE A 127 -17.10 10.81 -5.77
CA ILE A 127 -18.00 11.39 -6.77
C ILE A 127 -19.09 12.15 -6.04
N LYS A 128 -19.26 13.41 -6.43
CA LYS A 128 -20.35 14.24 -5.91
C LYS A 128 -21.29 14.59 -7.06
N ASP A 129 -22.56 14.39 -6.84
CA ASP A 129 -23.61 14.80 -7.77
C ASP A 129 -23.95 16.28 -7.61
#